data_004ad45ae035d822c82f12eb0bae0bc8
#
_entry.id   004ad45ae035d822c82f12eb0bae0bc8
#
_cell.length_a   1.000
_cell.length_b   1.000
_cell.length_c   1.000
_cell.angle_alpha   90.00
_cell.angle_beta   90.00
_cell.angle_gamma   90.00
#
_symmetry.space_group_name_H-M   'P 1'
#
loop_
_entity.id
_entity.type
_entity.pdbx_description
1 polymer ?
#
loop_
_entity_poly.entity_id
_entity_poly.type
_entity_poly.pdbx_seq_one_letter_code
_entity_poly.pdbx_strand_id
1 'polypeptide(L)'
;TQRPCVRQHDLRTKKVGPGXIHTSAWDRRIANDPAVFDKLKRLYPLGRIVKVNEVAEAVAFLASDRASGITGTILPVDAGLMAGCRPFIDDILNGN
;
A
#
# COMPACT_ATOMS: atom_id res chain seq x y z
N THR A 1 -16.14 29.10 -19.33
CA THR A 1 -15.42 27.95 -19.77
C THR A 1 -15.29 26.90 -18.69
N GLN A 2 -15.56 25.70 -19.05
CA GLN A 2 -15.51 24.62 -18.10
C GLN A 2 -14.12 24.08 -17.94
N ARG A 3 -13.72 23.90 -16.74
CA ARG A 3 -12.44 23.28 -16.48
C ARG A 3 -12.65 21.84 -16.08
N PRO A 4 -11.97 20.92 -16.73
CA PRO A 4 -12.12 19.54 -16.29
C PRO A 4 -11.50 19.37 -14.89
N CYS A 5 -12.02 18.43 -14.15
CA CYS A 5 -11.51 18.17 -12.82
C CYS A 5 -10.09 17.66 -12.86
N VAL A 6 -9.73 16.93 -13.90
CA VAL A 6 -8.40 16.39 -14.07
C VAL A 6 -8.00 16.56 -15.53
N ARG A 7 -6.71 16.57 -15.75
CA ARG A 7 -6.22 16.67 -17.11
C ARG A 7 -6.34 15.34 -17.81
N GLN A 8 -6.28 15.41 -19.15
CA GLN A 8 -6.42 14.23 -19.96
C GLN A 8 -5.40 13.16 -19.62
N HIS A 9 -4.15 13.54 -19.41
CA HIS A 9 -3.15 12.53 -19.14
C HIS A 9 -3.34 11.91 -17.76
N ASP A 10 -3.95 12.64 -16.83
CA ASP A 10 -4.22 12.08 -15.51
C ASP A 10 -5.29 11.00 -15.61
N LEU A 11 -6.20 11.15 -16.54
CA LEU A 11 -7.23 10.15 -16.71
C LEU A 11 -6.71 8.85 -17.30
N ARG A 12 -5.53 8.91 -17.93
CA ARG A 12 -4.93 7.72 -18.52
C ARG A 12 -3.91 7.09 -17.61
N THR A 13 -3.75 7.62 -16.42
CA THR A 13 -2.71 7.16 -15.52
C THR A 13 -3.27 6.20 -14.50
N LYS A 14 -2.54 5.14 -14.26
CA LYS A 14 -2.81 4.22 -13.17
C LYS A 14 -1.53 4.11 -12.37
N LYS A 15 -1.66 4.19 -11.07
CA LYS A 15 -0.49 4.15 -10.20
C LYS A 15 -0.69 3.15 -9.08
N VAL A 16 0.42 2.56 -8.65
CA VAL A 16 0.42 1.72 -7.48
C VAL A 16 1.18 2.48 -6.40
N GLY A 17 0.58 2.59 -5.23
CA GLY A 17 1.19 3.28 -4.10
C GLY A 17 1.63 2.28 -3.05
N PRO A 18 2.88 1.82 -3.10
CA PRO A 18 3.33 0.82 -2.12
C PRO A 18 3.68 1.46 -0.78
N GLY A 19 3.61 0.64 0.25
CA GLY A 19 4.15 1.02 1.54
C GLY A 19 5.54 0.41 1.67
N UNK A 20 6.04 -0.02 2.71
CA UNK A 20 6.96 -0.42 2.84
C UNK A 20 6.95 -1.50 2.37
N ILE A 21 7.79 -1.97 1.81
CA ILE A 21 7.88 -3.24 1.12
C ILE A 21 9.01 -4.04 1.72
N HIS A 22 8.78 -5.31 1.89
CA HIS A 22 9.81 -6.20 2.42
C HIS A 22 10.79 -6.54 1.31
N THR A 23 11.87 -5.79 1.24
CA THR A 23 12.95 -6.02 0.30
C THR A 23 14.23 -6.32 1.05
N SER A 24 15.29 -6.65 0.31
CA SER A 24 16.58 -6.94 0.93
C SER A 24 17.15 -5.73 1.66
N ALA A 25 16.66 -4.55 1.36
CA ALA A 25 17.10 -3.35 2.09
C ALA A 25 16.78 -3.45 3.57
N TRP A 26 15.83 -4.29 3.95
CA TRP A 26 15.49 -4.49 5.35
C TRP A 26 16.46 -5.38 6.10
N ASP A 27 17.35 -6.07 5.38
CA ASP A 27 18.25 -7.01 6.04
C ASP A 27 19.09 -6.36 7.12
N ARG A 28 19.58 -5.15 6.87
CA ARG A 28 20.38 -4.45 7.88
C ARG A 28 19.55 -4.09 9.10
N ARG A 29 18.32 -3.65 8.86
CA ARG A 29 17.45 -3.30 10.00
C ARG A 29 17.11 -4.53 10.82
N ILE A 30 16.90 -5.65 10.16
CA ILE A 30 16.62 -6.89 10.87
C ILE A 30 17.80 -7.30 11.70
N ALA A 31 19.01 -7.13 11.18
CA ALA A 31 20.21 -7.49 11.91
C ALA A 31 20.39 -6.62 13.15
N ASN A 32 20.03 -5.33 13.05
CA ASN A 32 20.17 -4.41 14.17
C ASN A 32 19.03 -4.51 15.18
N ASP A 33 17.86 -4.87 14.70
CA ASP A 33 16.68 -4.97 15.56
C ASP A 33 15.81 -6.11 15.04
N PRO A 34 16.06 -7.32 15.49
CA PRO A 34 15.31 -8.47 14.98
C PRO A 34 13.81 -8.38 15.17
N ALA A 35 13.34 -7.54 16.08
CA ALA A 35 11.93 -7.39 16.34
C ALA A 35 11.29 -6.26 15.50
N VAL A 36 12.03 -5.70 14.55
CA VAL A 36 11.53 -4.53 13.85
C VAL A 36 10.24 -4.83 13.06
N PHE A 37 10.16 -6.02 12.47
CA PHE A 37 8.94 -6.35 11.73
C PHE A 37 7.76 -6.53 12.67
N ASP A 38 7.98 -7.04 13.87
CA ASP A 38 6.90 -7.16 14.83
C ASP A 38 6.38 -5.79 15.23
N LYS A 39 7.27 -4.82 15.36
CA LYS A 39 6.86 -3.45 15.68
C LYS A 39 6.07 -2.84 14.53
N LEU A 40 6.55 -3.05 13.30
CA LEU A 40 5.86 -2.51 12.13
C LEU A 40 4.49 -3.14 11.94
N LYS A 41 4.39 -4.44 12.21
CA LYS A 41 3.13 -5.13 11.99
C LYS A 41 1.99 -4.54 12.80
N ARG A 42 2.29 -3.96 13.95
CA ARG A 42 1.24 -3.34 14.75
C ARG A 42 0.57 -2.19 14.02
N LEU A 43 1.30 -1.53 13.15
CA LEU A 43 0.80 -0.34 12.47
C LEU A 43 -0.07 -0.65 11.25
N TYR A 44 0.05 -1.86 10.71
CA TYR A 44 -0.63 -2.22 9.47
C TYR A 44 -1.89 -3.03 9.74
N PRO A 45 -3.04 -2.61 9.22
CA PRO A 45 -4.27 -3.36 9.45
C PRO A 45 -4.20 -4.84 9.12
N LEU A 46 -3.45 -5.23 8.08
CA LEU A 46 -3.31 -6.65 7.78
C LEU A 46 -2.29 -7.35 8.67
N GLY A 47 -1.62 -6.61 9.54
CA GLY A 47 -0.68 -7.20 10.47
C GLY A 47 0.67 -7.54 9.88
N ARG A 48 0.98 -6.99 8.74
CA ARG A 48 2.26 -7.27 8.08
C ARG A 48 2.52 -6.22 7.02
N ILE A 49 3.77 -6.12 6.60
CA ILE A 49 4.08 -5.25 5.48
C ILE A 49 3.96 -6.04 4.18
N VAL A 50 4.00 -5.32 3.09
CA VAL A 50 3.71 -5.89 1.78
C VAL A 50 4.95 -6.57 1.21
N LYS A 51 4.75 -7.66 0.50
CA LYS A 51 5.82 -8.35 -0.19
C LYS A 51 5.99 -7.80 -1.59
N VAL A 52 7.21 -7.94 -2.13
CA VAL A 52 7.50 -7.44 -3.47
C VAL A 52 6.53 -8.01 -4.51
N ASN A 53 6.25 -9.30 -4.42
CA ASN A 53 5.38 -9.90 -5.43
C ASN A 53 3.95 -9.39 -5.34
N GLU A 54 3.52 -8.93 -4.19
CA GLU A 54 2.18 -8.36 -4.08
C GLU A 54 2.09 -7.05 -4.85
N VAL A 55 3.14 -6.24 -4.78
CA VAL A 55 3.16 -5.01 -5.58
C VAL A 55 3.21 -5.35 -7.06
N ALA A 56 4.03 -6.34 -7.43
CA ALA A 56 4.15 -6.74 -8.82
C ALA A 56 2.83 -7.24 -9.39
N GLU A 57 2.06 -7.99 -8.60
CA GLU A 57 0.77 -8.48 -9.05
C GLU A 57 -0.20 -7.33 -9.29
N ALA A 58 -0.18 -6.33 -8.44
CA ALA A 58 -1.04 -5.16 -8.64
C ALA A 58 -0.67 -4.42 -9.91
N VAL A 59 0.62 -4.25 -10.15
CA VAL A 59 1.08 -3.57 -11.36
C VAL A 59 0.67 -4.37 -12.59
N ALA A 60 0.86 -5.68 -12.55
CA ALA A 60 0.49 -6.52 -13.68
C ALA A 60 -1.00 -6.44 -13.97
N PHE A 61 -1.83 -6.42 -12.95
CA PHE A 61 -3.27 -6.32 -13.15
C PHE A 61 -3.62 -4.98 -13.79
N LEU A 62 -3.10 -3.89 -13.24
CA LEU A 62 -3.44 -2.57 -13.78
C LEU A 62 -2.95 -2.38 -15.21
N ALA A 63 -1.87 -3.07 -15.58
CA ALA A 63 -1.32 -2.96 -16.92
C ALA A 63 -2.02 -3.87 -17.91
N SER A 64 -2.90 -4.74 -17.44
CA SER A 64 -3.53 -5.72 -18.30
C SER A 64 -4.86 -5.22 -18.86
N ASP A 65 -5.37 -5.95 -19.84
CA ASP A 65 -6.68 -5.65 -20.39
C ASP A 65 -7.80 -5.85 -19.37
N ARG A 66 -7.52 -6.63 -18.33
CA ARG A 66 -8.50 -6.86 -17.29
C ARG A 66 -8.82 -5.59 -16.51
N ALA A 67 -7.93 -4.63 -16.56
CA ALA A 67 -8.14 -3.34 -15.91
C ALA A 67 -8.49 -2.25 -16.92
N SER A 68 -9.10 -2.64 -18.01
CA SER A 68 -9.35 -1.71 -19.12
C SER A 68 -10.29 -0.56 -18.75
N GLY A 69 -11.12 -0.74 -17.75
CA GLY A 69 -12.01 0.32 -17.32
C GLY A 69 -11.46 1.14 -16.15
N ILE A 70 -10.22 0.91 -15.76
CA ILE A 70 -9.62 1.59 -14.61
C ILE A 70 -8.60 2.59 -15.10
N THR A 71 -8.76 3.85 -14.68
CA THR A 71 -7.79 4.87 -15.01
C THR A 71 -7.98 6.04 -14.04
N GLY A 72 -6.99 6.91 -13.98
CA GLY A 72 -7.07 8.07 -13.12
C GLY A 72 -7.02 7.74 -11.64
N THR A 73 -6.39 6.62 -11.29
CA THR A 73 -6.45 6.14 -9.92
C THR A 73 -5.06 5.80 -9.38
N ILE A 74 -4.96 5.82 -8.06
CA ILE A 74 -3.80 5.30 -7.35
C ILE A 74 -4.32 4.16 -6.48
N LEU A 75 -3.76 2.97 -6.69
CA LEU A 75 -4.16 1.80 -5.94
C LEU A 75 -3.15 1.56 -4.82
N PRO A 76 -3.53 1.78 -3.57
CA PRO A 76 -2.60 1.53 -2.47
C PRO A 76 -2.37 0.03 -2.31
N VAL A 77 -1.10 -0.35 -2.21
CA VAL A 77 -0.72 -1.73 -1.91
C VAL A 77 0.17 -1.64 -0.69
N ASP A 78 -0.44 -1.46 0.45
CA ASP A 78 0.27 -1.09 1.67
C ASP A 78 -0.26 -1.83 2.89
N ALA A 79 -0.91 -2.96 2.69
CA ALA A 79 -1.46 -3.77 3.78
C ALA A 79 -2.42 -2.98 4.66
N GLY A 80 -3.04 -1.96 4.08
CA GLY A 80 -4.06 -1.19 4.78
C GLY A 80 -3.55 0.01 5.55
N LEU A 81 -2.26 0.33 5.43
CA LEU A 81 -1.69 1.42 6.23
C LEU A 81 -2.46 2.73 6.08
N MET A 82 -2.84 3.07 4.87
CA MET A 82 -3.53 4.33 4.63
C MET A 82 -5.03 4.25 4.88
N ALA A 83 -5.55 3.05 5.15
CA ALA A 83 -6.98 2.88 5.35
C ALA A 83 -7.37 2.92 6.83
N GLY A 84 -6.40 2.86 7.73
CA GLY A 84 -6.71 2.88 9.16
C GLY A 84 -5.47 2.84 9.99
N CYS A 85 -5.67 2.87 11.29
CA CYS A 85 -4.57 2.82 12.25
C CYS A 85 -4.84 1.68 13.21
N ARG A 86 -4.08 0.60 13.09
CA ARG A 86 -4.31 -0.59 13.88
C ARG A 86 -4.23 -0.34 15.39
N PRO A 87 -3.21 0.37 15.88
CA PRO A 87 -3.16 0.64 17.31
C PRO A 87 -4.37 1.41 17.81
N PHE A 88 -4.87 2.35 17.04
CA PHE A 88 -6.06 3.09 17.43
C PHE A 88 -7.26 2.16 17.53
N ILE A 89 -7.41 1.29 16.53
CA ILE A 89 -8.52 0.35 16.53
C ILE A 89 -8.42 -0.60 17.71
N ASP A 90 -7.24 -1.17 17.92
CA ASP A 90 -7.05 -2.15 18.98
C ASP A 90 -7.15 -1.53 20.37
N ASP A 91 -6.51 -0.38 20.56
CA ASP A 91 -6.39 0.20 21.89
C ASP A 91 -7.60 1.04 22.29
N ILE A 92 -8.24 1.66 21.33
CA ILE A 92 -9.33 2.59 21.63
C ILE A 92 -10.68 1.98 21.33
N LEU A 93 -10.88 1.54 20.08
CA LEU A 93 -12.20 1.11 19.65
C LEU A 93 -12.58 -0.26 20.19
N ASN A 94 -11.61 -1.15 20.40
CA ASN A 94 -11.87 -2.47 20.92
C ASN A 94 -11.69 -2.57 22.43
N GLY A 95 -11.34 -1.48 23.06
CA GLY A 95 -11.29 -1.44 24.50
C GLY A 95 -10.09 -2.09 25.15
N ASN A 96 -9.01 -2.26 24.43
CA ASN A 96 -7.80 -2.85 25.03
C ASN A 96 -6.61 -2.01 24.80
#